data_64462f67778f2e70372f484f8e5ed62f
#
_entry.id   64462f67778f2e70372f484f8e5ed62f
#
_cell.length_a   1.000
_cell.length_b   1.000
_cell.length_c   1.000
_cell.angle_alpha   90.00
_cell.angle_beta   90.00
_cell.angle_gamma   90.00
#
_symmetry.space_group_name_H-M   'P 1'
#
loop_
_entity.id
_entity.type
_entity.pdbx_description
1 polymer ?
#
loop_
_entity_poly.entity_id
_entity_poly.type
_entity_poly.pdbx_seq_one_letter_code
_entity_poly.pdbx_strand_id
1 'polypeptide(L)'
;MVQLHNRPGVDEAPGAQASGAQPPGAQAPGGVRSKGLDGNSVGLLGNAVIGVSTVAPVYCLTTTLGTTVAAVGLRMPALFLAGFLPMMLVAFAYRELNKAIPDSGTSFTWTVKAFGPKVGWMCGWGLVIATIIVLSNLAGVATEYLYLLLGEITRSDSVAALNGNRLVHVATCLALIAVATMISYRGMTATKGVQYALVGLQLAVLGLFGVMAIVKSTGHGAAGSLHFSWSWLDPFQASSFTSFVAGLSLSLFMYWGWDACLSANEETGGSEKTPGRAAMLAMAVLVGSYLFTAVAVQMYAGIGSTGTGLGNPETSSNVLAVLAGPVMGAGLGVLLFVAVLASASASLQTTFIPVSRTVLAMSVYEALPASFTTVNERYRTPGRAIVTAGVGTGAFYTVMTLVSSHVLADTIAALTLMICFYYSLTAFACAWYFRRDLRNSVRDALLKCVFPLLGGLTLAAIFGKSLVDMADPAYGSGSSVFGVGSVFVVGAGLLALGLVVMAVMMRRSPAFFRGEVLTRDTPALVIPD
;
A
#
# COMPACT_ATOMS: atom_id res chain seq x y z
N MET A 1 -63.96 -50.17 16.25
CA MET A 1 -65.02 -49.50 16.99
C MET A 1 -64.47 -48.24 17.60
N VAL A 2 -64.99 -47.11 17.11
CA VAL A 2 -65.30 -45.87 17.81
C VAL A 2 -64.15 -44.96 18.15
N GLN A 3 -64.02 -43.97 17.36
CA GLN A 3 -64.39 -42.52 17.36
C GLN A 3 -63.36 -41.61 18.05
N LEU A 4 -62.69 -40.78 17.25
CA LEU A 4 -62.97 -39.35 17.03
C LEU A 4 -63.04 -38.48 18.30
N HIS A 5 -62.06 -37.54 18.45
CA HIS A 5 -62.46 -36.14 18.67
C HIS A 5 -61.44 -35.13 18.20
N ASN A 6 -61.89 -34.30 17.33
CA ASN A 6 -61.30 -33.11 16.74
C ASN A 6 -61.29 -31.96 17.76
N ARG A 7 -60.25 -31.12 17.79
CA ARG A 7 -60.36 -29.75 18.27
C ARG A 7 -59.43 -28.80 17.53
N PRO A 8 -59.83 -27.57 17.32
CA PRO A 8 -59.36 -26.68 16.27
C PRO A 8 -58.20 -25.77 16.71
N GLY A 9 -57.58 -25.20 15.67
CA GLY A 9 -56.41 -24.40 15.68
C GLY A 9 -56.43 -23.10 16.53
N VAL A 10 -55.23 -22.70 16.88
CA VAL A 10 -54.91 -21.34 17.30
C VAL A 10 -53.87 -20.83 16.31
N ASP A 11 -54.24 -19.77 15.59
CA ASP A 11 -53.38 -19.02 14.70
C ASP A 11 -52.22 -18.42 15.48
N GLU A 12 -51.01 -18.89 15.24
CA GLU A 12 -49.78 -18.17 15.63
C GLU A 12 -49.37 -17.22 14.50
N ALA A 13 -49.45 -15.92 14.80
CA ALA A 13 -48.90 -14.86 13.97
C ALA A 13 -47.41 -15.02 13.74
N PRO A 14 -46.83 -14.66 12.57
CA PRO A 14 -45.40 -14.76 12.32
C PRO A 14 -44.66 -13.75 13.18
N GLY A 15 -43.98 -14.24 14.20
CA GLY A 15 -43.08 -13.48 15.04
C GLY A 15 -41.90 -12.96 14.22
N ALA A 16 -41.77 -11.64 14.20
CA ALA A 16 -40.61 -10.93 13.70
C ALA A 16 -39.33 -11.48 14.37
N GLN A 17 -38.51 -12.13 13.59
CA GLN A 17 -37.14 -12.46 14.01
C GLN A 17 -36.36 -11.13 14.18
N ALA A 18 -36.28 -10.66 15.40
CA ALA A 18 -35.33 -9.63 15.78
C ALA A 18 -33.92 -10.17 15.52
N SER A 19 -33.23 -9.55 14.59
CA SER A 19 -31.81 -9.79 14.33
C SER A 19 -31.04 -9.40 15.60
N GLY A 20 -30.76 -10.38 16.45
CA GLY A 20 -29.95 -10.19 17.64
C GLY A 20 -28.50 -9.91 17.24
N ALA A 21 -28.11 -8.65 17.34
CA ALA A 21 -26.70 -8.28 17.29
C ALA A 21 -25.98 -8.98 18.44
N GLN A 22 -25.11 -9.93 18.14
CA GLN A 22 -24.26 -10.57 19.14
C GLN A 22 -23.24 -9.55 19.70
N PRO A 23 -23.02 -9.49 21.01
CA PRO A 23 -22.01 -8.63 21.58
C PRO A 23 -20.60 -9.04 21.13
N PRO A 24 -19.64 -8.08 21.02
CA PRO A 24 -18.27 -8.38 20.64
C PRO A 24 -17.67 -9.39 21.64
N GLY A 25 -17.27 -10.55 21.12
CA GLY A 25 -16.72 -11.66 21.92
C GLY A 25 -17.65 -12.86 22.12
N ALA A 26 -18.87 -12.87 21.56
CA ALA A 26 -19.75 -14.04 21.62
C ALA A 26 -19.17 -15.20 20.80
N GLN A 27 -19.06 -16.38 21.40
CA GLN A 27 -18.65 -17.63 20.73
C GLN A 27 -19.78 -18.10 19.81
N ALA A 28 -19.51 -18.23 18.50
CA ALA A 28 -20.38 -18.93 17.58
C ALA A 28 -20.46 -20.44 17.95
N PRO A 29 -21.54 -21.16 17.58
CA PRO A 29 -21.63 -22.59 17.77
C PRO A 29 -20.45 -23.29 17.04
N GLY A 30 -19.48 -23.82 17.77
CA GLY A 30 -18.26 -24.42 17.24
C GLY A 30 -16.96 -23.73 17.67
N GLY A 31 -16.99 -22.68 18.51
CA GLY A 31 -15.79 -22.09 19.11
C GLY A 31 -15.03 -21.08 18.25
N VAL A 32 -15.55 -20.68 17.09
CA VAL A 32 -14.93 -19.69 16.20
C VAL A 32 -15.26 -18.27 16.73
N ARG A 33 -14.22 -17.49 17.00
CA ARG A 33 -14.35 -16.08 17.40
C ARG A 33 -14.30 -15.19 16.15
N SER A 34 -15.27 -14.27 15.99
CA SER A 34 -15.26 -13.21 14.98
C SER A 34 -14.62 -11.94 15.52
N LYS A 35 -13.86 -11.20 14.68
CA LYS A 35 -13.37 -9.86 15.01
C LYS A 35 -14.43 -8.76 14.87
N GLY A 36 -15.64 -9.09 14.40
CA GLY A 36 -16.77 -8.16 14.28
C GLY A 36 -16.74 -7.25 13.04
N LEU A 37 -15.91 -7.56 12.05
CA LEU A 37 -15.88 -6.86 10.76
C LEU A 37 -17.11 -7.25 9.89
N ASP A 38 -17.37 -6.49 8.82
CA ASP A 38 -18.53 -6.68 7.92
C ASP A 38 -18.23 -7.75 6.87
N GLY A 39 -18.52 -9.02 7.19
CA GLY A 39 -18.26 -10.15 6.30
C GLY A 39 -19.03 -10.06 4.98
N ASN A 40 -18.45 -10.62 3.90
CA ASN A 40 -19.04 -10.70 2.55
C ASN A 40 -19.42 -9.35 1.91
N SER A 41 -18.90 -8.22 2.42
CA SER A 41 -19.21 -6.89 1.88
C SER A 41 -18.48 -6.57 0.57
N VAL A 42 -17.40 -7.29 0.26
CA VAL A 42 -16.52 -7.05 -0.89
C VAL A 42 -16.38 -8.30 -1.77
N GLY A 43 -16.65 -8.17 -3.07
CA GLY A 43 -16.38 -9.23 -4.07
C GLY A 43 -15.00 -9.09 -4.74
N LEU A 44 -14.69 -9.99 -5.68
CA LEU A 44 -13.41 -10.03 -6.40
C LEU A 44 -13.00 -8.67 -7.00
N LEU A 45 -13.90 -8.05 -7.79
CA LEU A 45 -13.61 -6.78 -8.45
C LEU A 45 -13.43 -5.65 -7.43
N GLY A 46 -14.27 -5.59 -6.39
CA GLY A 46 -14.14 -4.60 -5.32
C GLY A 46 -12.81 -4.73 -4.59
N ASN A 47 -12.39 -5.95 -4.33
CA ASN A 47 -11.13 -6.20 -3.66
C ASN A 47 -9.91 -5.88 -4.56
N ALA A 48 -9.98 -6.18 -5.88
CA ALA A 48 -8.96 -5.76 -6.83
C ALA A 48 -8.85 -4.22 -6.93
N VAL A 49 -9.99 -3.53 -6.92
CA VAL A 49 -10.03 -2.05 -6.88
C VAL A 49 -9.40 -1.51 -5.60
N ILE A 50 -9.60 -2.15 -4.44
CA ILE A 50 -8.88 -1.79 -3.20
C ILE A 50 -7.37 -1.90 -3.41
N GLY A 51 -6.87 -3.01 -3.99
CA GLY A 51 -5.45 -3.19 -4.26
C GLY A 51 -4.87 -2.12 -5.19
N VAL A 52 -5.49 -1.89 -6.34
CA VAL A 52 -5.06 -0.86 -7.30
C VAL A 52 -5.14 0.54 -6.69
N SER A 53 -6.22 0.82 -5.96
CA SER A 53 -6.42 2.12 -5.29
C SER A 53 -5.36 2.38 -4.23
N THR A 54 -5.03 1.37 -3.42
CA THR A 54 -4.02 1.52 -2.35
C THR A 54 -2.63 1.79 -2.91
N VAL A 55 -2.28 1.16 -4.04
CA VAL A 55 -1.00 1.43 -4.72
C VAL A 55 -0.96 2.83 -5.35
N ALA A 56 -2.10 3.37 -5.80
CA ALA A 56 -2.21 4.71 -6.42
C ALA A 56 -1.31 4.88 -7.66
N PRO A 57 -1.59 4.22 -8.78
CA PRO A 57 -0.64 4.17 -9.90
C PRO A 57 -0.25 5.52 -10.48
N VAL A 58 -1.17 6.49 -10.57
CA VAL A 58 -0.85 7.82 -11.13
C VAL A 58 0.01 8.62 -10.15
N TYR A 59 -0.26 8.54 -8.84
CA TYR A 59 0.58 9.12 -7.81
C TYR A 59 2.00 8.53 -7.84
N CYS A 60 2.13 7.21 -7.89
CA CYS A 60 3.44 6.55 -7.95
C CYS A 60 4.25 7.00 -9.17
N LEU A 61 3.64 7.02 -10.35
CA LEU A 61 4.31 7.47 -11.58
C LEU A 61 4.77 8.92 -11.47
N THR A 62 3.92 9.83 -10.97
CA THR A 62 4.29 11.24 -10.89
C THR A 62 5.51 11.49 -9.99
N THR A 63 5.65 10.72 -8.93
CA THR A 63 6.74 10.88 -7.94
C THR A 63 8.02 10.11 -8.28
N THR A 64 7.93 9.09 -9.15
CA THR A 64 9.07 8.17 -9.36
C THR A 64 9.66 8.20 -10.78
N LEU A 65 8.92 8.65 -11.81
CA LEU A 65 9.43 8.65 -13.19
C LEU A 65 10.76 9.41 -13.31
N GLY A 66 10.81 10.65 -12.89
CA GLY A 66 12.01 11.49 -13.00
C GLY A 66 13.15 11.01 -12.10
N THR A 67 12.84 10.69 -10.86
CA THR A 67 13.83 10.18 -9.89
C THR A 67 14.44 8.86 -10.34
N THR A 68 13.66 7.97 -10.99
CA THR A 68 14.18 6.72 -11.56
C THR A 68 15.06 7.00 -12.78
N VAL A 69 14.67 7.94 -13.66
CA VAL A 69 15.53 8.33 -14.79
C VAL A 69 16.83 8.94 -14.30
N ALA A 70 16.81 9.78 -13.25
CA ALA A 70 18.02 10.31 -12.66
C ALA A 70 18.98 9.21 -12.13
N ALA A 71 18.42 8.10 -11.62
CA ALA A 71 19.22 6.97 -11.12
C ALA A 71 19.76 6.07 -12.23
N VAL A 72 18.93 5.73 -13.26
CA VAL A 72 19.25 4.66 -14.22
C VAL A 72 19.10 5.05 -15.69
N GLY A 73 18.78 6.30 -15.99
CA GLY A 73 18.63 6.83 -17.34
C GLY A 73 17.61 6.05 -18.16
N LEU A 74 17.99 5.65 -19.37
CA LEU A 74 17.14 4.91 -20.32
C LEU A 74 16.60 3.58 -19.80
N ARG A 75 17.15 3.06 -18.69
CA ARG A 75 16.79 1.74 -18.13
C ARG A 75 15.59 1.79 -17.16
N MET A 76 14.94 2.95 -17.04
CA MET A 76 13.76 3.11 -16.17
C MET A 76 12.68 2.02 -16.40
N PRO A 77 12.23 1.71 -17.63
CA PRO A 77 11.25 0.63 -17.84
C PRO A 77 11.74 -0.75 -17.41
N ALA A 78 13.06 -1.04 -17.56
CA ALA A 78 13.66 -2.28 -17.10
C ALA A 78 13.60 -2.39 -15.57
N LEU A 79 13.85 -1.28 -14.85
CA LEU A 79 13.81 -1.28 -13.39
C LEU A 79 12.37 -1.44 -12.87
N PHE A 80 11.36 -0.94 -13.58
CA PHE A 80 9.98 -1.20 -13.23
C PHE A 80 9.63 -2.69 -13.35
N LEU A 81 10.14 -3.37 -14.38
CA LEU A 81 10.02 -4.84 -14.48
C LEU A 81 10.83 -5.56 -13.41
N ALA A 82 12.06 -5.12 -13.14
CA ALA A 82 12.91 -5.73 -12.14
C ALA A 82 12.32 -5.66 -10.72
N GLY A 83 11.65 -4.55 -10.37
CA GLY A 83 10.94 -4.42 -9.08
C GLY A 83 9.63 -5.18 -9.03
N PHE A 84 8.94 -5.33 -10.16
CA PHE A 84 7.74 -6.16 -10.24
C PHE A 84 8.02 -7.62 -9.87
N LEU A 85 9.15 -8.17 -10.32
CA LEU A 85 9.45 -9.58 -10.16
C LEU A 85 9.48 -10.03 -8.68
N PRO A 86 10.30 -9.47 -7.77
CA PRO A 86 10.30 -9.87 -6.38
C PRO A 86 8.95 -9.61 -5.68
N MET A 87 8.24 -8.53 -6.03
CA MET A 87 6.92 -8.24 -5.49
C MET A 87 5.88 -9.28 -5.91
N MET A 88 5.91 -9.73 -7.16
CA MET A 88 5.04 -10.80 -7.65
C MET A 88 5.38 -12.14 -6.99
N LEU A 89 6.66 -12.45 -6.78
CA LEU A 89 7.08 -13.66 -6.07
C LEU A 89 6.58 -13.66 -4.61
N VAL A 90 6.62 -12.53 -3.94
CA VAL A 90 6.05 -12.36 -2.59
C VAL A 90 4.52 -12.42 -2.62
N ALA A 91 3.87 -11.92 -3.67
CA ALA A 91 2.42 -12.01 -3.80
C ALA A 91 1.92 -13.47 -3.87
N PHE A 92 2.71 -14.40 -4.43
CA PHE A 92 2.42 -15.84 -4.32
C PHE A 92 2.46 -16.32 -2.87
N ALA A 93 3.44 -15.86 -2.07
CA ALA A 93 3.51 -16.19 -0.64
C ALA A 93 2.25 -15.75 0.11
N TYR A 94 1.84 -14.50 -0.08
CA TYR A 94 0.64 -13.94 0.52
C TYR A 94 -0.62 -14.70 0.12
N ARG A 95 -0.75 -15.06 -1.16
CA ARG A 95 -1.88 -15.84 -1.66
C ARG A 95 -1.96 -17.21 -1.01
N GLU A 96 -0.84 -17.93 -0.89
CA GLU A 96 -0.83 -19.28 -0.30
C GLU A 96 -1.03 -19.21 1.23
N LEU A 97 -0.46 -18.23 1.92
CA LEU A 97 -0.70 -17.98 3.35
C LEU A 97 -2.17 -17.63 3.61
N ASN A 98 -2.77 -16.76 2.80
CA ASN A 98 -4.18 -16.39 2.96
C ASN A 98 -5.14 -17.57 2.76
N LYS A 99 -4.82 -18.50 1.86
CA LYS A 99 -5.63 -19.72 1.69
C LYS A 99 -5.65 -20.59 2.94
N ALA A 100 -4.51 -20.68 3.64
CA ALA A 100 -4.38 -21.52 4.82
C ALA A 100 -4.81 -20.78 6.10
N ILE A 101 -4.63 -19.48 6.15
CA ILE A 101 -4.85 -18.63 7.31
C ILE A 101 -5.47 -17.32 6.85
N PRO A 102 -6.78 -17.29 6.53
CA PRO A 102 -7.48 -16.07 6.13
C PRO A 102 -7.73 -15.16 7.34
N ASP A 103 -6.70 -14.43 7.76
CA ASP A 103 -6.72 -13.52 8.92
C ASP A 103 -6.33 -12.10 8.48
N SER A 104 -7.10 -11.10 8.85
CA SER A 104 -6.91 -9.70 8.47
C SER A 104 -5.63 -9.05 9.03
N GLY A 105 -5.00 -9.69 10.03
CA GLY A 105 -3.68 -9.31 10.53
C GLY A 105 -2.54 -9.65 9.58
N THR A 106 -2.82 -10.44 8.53
CA THR A 106 -1.90 -10.78 7.42
C THR A 106 -0.45 -11.06 7.87
N SER A 107 0.49 -10.22 7.46
CA SER A 107 1.92 -10.36 7.76
C SER A 107 2.22 -10.56 9.25
N PHE A 108 1.53 -9.84 10.14
CA PHE A 108 1.65 -10.03 11.59
C PHE A 108 1.25 -11.45 11.99
N THR A 109 0.04 -11.88 11.67
CA THR A 109 -0.49 -13.19 12.09
C THR A 109 0.31 -14.33 11.50
N TRP A 110 0.66 -14.26 10.21
CA TRP A 110 1.42 -15.30 9.52
C TRP A 110 2.85 -15.45 10.05
N THR A 111 3.53 -14.34 10.31
CA THR A 111 4.90 -14.37 10.87
C THR A 111 4.92 -14.80 12.34
N VAL A 112 3.90 -14.47 13.15
CA VAL A 112 3.76 -15.06 14.50
C VAL A 112 3.65 -16.56 14.43
N LYS A 113 2.79 -17.10 13.56
CA LYS A 113 2.58 -18.55 13.41
C LYS A 113 3.80 -19.28 12.87
N ALA A 114 4.66 -18.61 12.10
CA ALA A 114 5.87 -19.19 11.52
C ALA A 114 7.09 -19.08 12.45
N PHE A 115 7.32 -17.91 13.04
CA PHE A 115 8.56 -17.54 13.72
C PHE A 115 8.37 -17.12 15.18
N GLY A 116 7.12 -17.09 15.66
CA GLY A 116 6.80 -16.71 17.02
C GLY A 116 6.55 -15.21 17.22
N PRO A 117 6.15 -14.83 18.45
CA PRO A 117 5.53 -13.56 18.74
C PRO A 117 6.43 -12.33 18.53
N LYS A 118 7.74 -12.42 18.83
CA LYS A 118 8.65 -11.27 18.71
C LYS A 118 8.86 -10.86 17.26
N VAL A 119 9.11 -11.84 16.37
CA VAL A 119 9.31 -11.59 14.93
C VAL A 119 8.01 -11.10 14.30
N GLY A 120 6.88 -11.74 14.63
CA GLY A 120 5.57 -11.33 14.13
C GLY A 120 5.19 -9.93 14.59
N TRP A 121 5.48 -9.56 15.84
CA TRP A 121 5.23 -8.22 16.35
C TRP A 121 6.01 -7.16 15.58
N MET A 122 7.30 -7.39 15.31
CA MET A 122 8.13 -6.49 14.50
C MET A 122 7.67 -6.43 13.05
N CYS A 123 7.19 -7.54 12.48
CA CYS A 123 6.62 -7.57 11.14
C CYS A 123 5.34 -6.70 11.06
N GLY A 124 4.44 -6.83 12.03
CA GLY A 124 3.25 -5.97 12.15
C GLY A 124 3.61 -4.50 12.35
N TRP A 125 4.62 -4.20 13.17
CA TRP A 125 5.16 -2.85 13.35
C TRP A 125 5.65 -2.25 12.02
N GLY A 126 6.45 -3.02 11.24
CA GLY A 126 6.95 -2.59 9.94
C GLY A 126 5.83 -2.21 8.97
N LEU A 127 4.76 -3.01 8.91
CA LEU A 127 3.57 -2.72 8.10
C LEU A 127 2.87 -1.43 8.57
N VAL A 128 2.65 -1.27 9.88
CA VAL A 128 1.99 -0.08 10.46
C VAL A 128 2.79 1.18 10.13
N ILE A 129 4.10 1.16 10.32
CA ILE A 129 4.97 2.31 10.03
C ILE A 129 5.03 2.62 8.53
N ALA A 130 5.18 1.59 7.68
CA ALA A 130 5.11 1.76 6.22
C ALA A 130 3.83 2.49 5.80
N THR A 131 2.70 2.08 6.37
CA THR A 131 1.39 2.68 6.09
C THR A 131 1.31 4.14 6.53
N ILE A 132 1.82 4.48 7.73
CA ILE A 132 1.86 5.88 8.23
C ILE A 132 2.69 6.76 7.31
N ILE A 133 3.86 6.29 6.86
CA ILE A 133 4.72 7.03 5.93
C ILE A 133 3.98 7.29 4.60
N VAL A 134 3.35 6.26 4.03
CA VAL A 134 2.63 6.40 2.75
C VAL A 134 1.43 7.34 2.88
N LEU A 135 0.63 7.22 3.93
CA LEU A 135 -0.48 8.15 4.18
C LEU A 135 -0.02 9.61 4.24
N SER A 136 1.15 9.86 4.86
CA SER A 136 1.71 11.22 4.92
C SER A 136 2.13 11.73 3.54
N ASN A 137 2.78 10.89 2.72
CA ASN A 137 3.21 11.24 1.37
C ASN A 137 2.03 11.47 0.43
N LEU A 138 1.00 10.63 0.51
CA LEU A 138 -0.23 10.78 -0.26
C LEU A 138 -0.93 12.11 0.04
N ALA A 139 -0.99 12.51 1.32
CA ALA A 139 -1.57 13.79 1.70
C ALA A 139 -0.75 14.98 1.16
N GLY A 140 0.57 14.89 1.18
CA GLY A 140 1.47 15.90 0.61
C GLY A 140 1.23 16.10 -0.87
N VAL A 141 1.27 15.02 -1.65
CA VAL A 141 1.04 15.08 -3.11
C VAL A 141 -0.40 15.48 -3.44
N ALA A 142 -1.40 14.99 -2.70
CA ALA A 142 -2.78 15.44 -2.88
C ALA A 142 -2.93 16.94 -2.66
N THR A 143 -2.24 17.50 -1.67
CA THR A 143 -2.24 18.96 -1.41
C THR A 143 -1.60 19.72 -2.56
N GLU A 144 -0.45 19.28 -3.04
CA GLU A 144 0.24 19.90 -4.17
C GLU A 144 -0.65 19.94 -5.41
N TYR A 145 -1.20 18.80 -5.81
CA TYR A 145 -2.07 18.73 -6.99
C TYR A 145 -3.43 19.41 -6.80
N LEU A 146 -3.91 19.55 -5.57
CA LEU A 146 -5.08 20.38 -5.26
C LEU A 146 -4.81 21.84 -5.59
N TYR A 147 -3.66 22.39 -5.17
CA TYR A 147 -3.30 23.78 -5.46
C TYR A 147 -2.97 24.02 -6.94
N LEU A 148 -2.32 23.07 -7.61
CA LEU A 148 -2.12 23.12 -9.06
C LEU A 148 -3.47 23.16 -9.81
N LEU A 149 -4.40 22.29 -9.44
CA LEU A 149 -5.73 22.23 -10.03
C LEU A 149 -6.53 23.51 -9.77
N LEU A 150 -6.50 24.03 -8.54
CA LEU A 150 -7.17 25.29 -8.19
C LEU A 150 -6.56 26.49 -8.96
N GLY A 151 -5.24 26.52 -9.11
CA GLY A 151 -4.55 27.53 -9.92
C GLY A 151 -5.03 27.56 -11.37
N GLU A 152 -5.12 26.37 -12.00
CA GLU A 152 -5.64 26.25 -13.36
C GLU A 152 -7.12 26.66 -13.48
N ILE A 153 -7.98 26.21 -12.58
CA ILE A 153 -9.42 26.55 -12.60
C ILE A 153 -9.64 28.05 -12.38
N THR A 154 -8.93 28.64 -11.44
CA THR A 154 -9.07 30.05 -11.11
C THR A 154 -8.25 30.95 -12.03
N ARG A 155 -7.38 30.39 -12.87
CA ARG A 155 -6.40 31.10 -13.71
C ARG A 155 -5.54 32.04 -12.87
N SER A 156 -5.09 31.61 -11.73
CA SER A 156 -4.39 32.42 -10.74
C SER A 156 -3.13 31.75 -10.23
N ASP A 157 -1.98 32.26 -10.65
CA ASP A 157 -0.67 31.78 -10.18
C ASP A 157 -0.49 31.95 -8.66
N SER A 158 -1.14 32.96 -8.07
CA SER A 158 -1.08 33.20 -6.64
C SER A 158 -1.78 32.09 -5.83
N VAL A 159 -2.82 31.48 -6.39
CA VAL A 159 -3.48 30.31 -5.76
C VAL A 159 -2.58 29.08 -5.87
N ALA A 160 -1.97 28.83 -7.02
CA ALA A 160 -1.01 27.74 -7.18
C ALA A 160 0.21 27.91 -6.25
N ALA A 161 0.69 29.16 -6.09
CA ALA A 161 1.82 29.50 -5.22
C ALA A 161 1.55 29.28 -3.72
N LEU A 162 0.29 29.14 -3.28
CA LEU A 162 -0.04 28.78 -1.90
C LEU A 162 0.56 27.44 -1.47
N ASN A 163 0.80 26.54 -2.41
CA ASN A 163 1.52 25.29 -2.16
C ASN A 163 2.92 25.52 -1.57
N GLY A 164 3.60 26.60 -1.96
CA GLY A 164 4.92 26.98 -1.43
C GLY A 164 4.88 27.55 -0.01
N ASN A 165 3.71 27.94 0.49
CA ASN A 165 3.57 28.40 1.87
C ASN A 165 3.47 27.20 2.82
N ARG A 166 4.53 26.99 3.60
CA ARG A 166 4.66 25.83 4.50
C ARG A 166 3.47 25.66 5.45
N LEU A 167 2.97 26.73 6.05
CA LEU A 167 1.85 26.66 7.00
C LEU A 167 0.56 26.25 6.30
N VAL A 168 0.28 26.87 5.15
CA VAL A 168 -0.91 26.57 4.33
C VAL A 168 -0.85 25.13 3.87
N HIS A 169 0.31 24.69 3.36
CA HIS A 169 0.51 23.32 2.88
C HIS A 169 0.28 22.30 4.01
N VAL A 170 0.91 22.48 5.18
CA VAL A 170 0.73 21.58 6.34
C VAL A 170 -0.73 21.58 6.81
N ALA A 171 -1.37 22.72 6.92
CA ALA A 171 -2.77 22.81 7.34
C ALA A 171 -3.70 22.07 6.37
N THR A 172 -3.48 22.20 5.07
CA THR A 172 -4.25 21.49 4.03
C THR A 172 -3.99 19.99 4.09
N CYS A 173 -2.74 19.55 4.25
CA CYS A 173 -2.42 18.13 4.45
C CYS A 173 -3.14 17.54 5.66
N LEU A 174 -3.10 18.23 6.80
CA LEU A 174 -3.79 17.78 8.02
C LEU A 174 -5.30 17.72 7.82
N ALA A 175 -5.89 18.67 7.10
CA ALA A 175 -7.31 18.66 6.74
C ALA A 175 -7.65 17.45 5.85
N LEU A 176 -6.84 17.14 4.83
CA LEU A 176 -7.04 15.98 3.97
C LEU A 176 -6.90 14.66 4.74
N ILE A 177 -5.91 14.55 5.64
CA ILE A 177 -5.75 13.38 6.53
C ILE A 177 -6.98 13.23 7.43
N ALA A 178 -7.48 14.32 8.02
CA ALA A 178 -8.66 14.29 8.87
C ALA A 178 -9.91 13.85 8.10
N VAL A 179 -10.12 14.37 6.88
CA VAL A 179 -11.22 13.96 5.99
C VAL A 179 -11.11 12.49 5.63
N ALA A 180 -9.91 12.01 5.21
CA ALA A 180 -9.68 10.61 4.87
C ALA A 180 -9.90 9.69 6.08
N THR A 181 -9.45 10.11 7.28
CA THR A 181 -9.69 9.38 8.54
C THR A 181 -11.19 9.27 8.83
N MET A 182 -11.94 10.35 8.68
CA MET A 182 -13.38 10.37 8.90
C MET A 182 -14.14 9.49 7.90
N ILE A 183 -13.74 9.51 6.62
CA ILE A 183 -14.34 8.66 5.60
C ILE A 183 -14.03 7.19 5.89
N SER A 184 -12.77 6.85 6.20
CA SER A 184 -12.34 5.48 6.51
C SER A 184 -13.00 4.95 7.79
N TYR A 185 -13.31 5.83 8.77
CA TYR A 185 -14.08 5.49 9.96
C TYR A 185 -15.50 5.02 9.62
N ARG A 186 -16.12 5.58 8.57
CA ARG A 186 -17.47 5.19 8.11
C ARG A 186 -17.52 3.89 7.30
N GLY A 187 -16.37 3.31 6.98
CA GLY A 187 -16.26 1.98 6.37
C GLY A 187 -16.22 1.96 4.85
N MET A 188 -15.85 0.80 4.30
CA MET A 188 -15.63 0.59 2.87
C MET A 188 -16.92 0.58 2.05
N THR A 189 -17.99 0.07 2.60
CA THR A 189 -19.31 -0.07 1.91
C THR A 189 -19.87 1.26 1.45
N ALA A 190 -19.69 2.31 2.28
CA ALA A 190 -20.17 3.65 1.99
C ALA A 190 -19.43 4.33 0.80
N THR A 191 -18.21 3.87 0.49
CA THR A 191 -17.33 4.52 -0.49
C THR A 191 -17.04 3.67 -1.72
N LYS A 192 -17.58 2.45 -1.79
CA LYS A 192 -17.31 1.49 -2.87
C LYS A 192 -17.53 2.09 -4.27
N GLY A 193 -18.66 2.74 -4.51
CA GLY A 193 -18.94 3.38 -5.82
C GLY A 193 -17.95 4.48 -6.16
N VAL A 194 -17.57 5.28 -5.18
CA VAL A 194 -16.56 6.36 -5.35
C VAL A 194 -15.20 5.76 -5.70
N GLN A 195 -14.78 4.68 -5.05
CA GLN A 195 -13.52 4.00 -5.35
C GLN A 195 -13.48 3.45 -6.77
N TYR A 196 -14.57 2.83 -7.26
CA TYR A 196 -14.66 2.40 -8.67
C TYR A 196 -14.51 3.58 -9.64
N ALA A 197 -15.18 4.70 -9.36
CA ALA A 197 -15.11 5.88 -10.20
C ALA A 197 -13.70 6.50 -10.21
N LEU A 198 -13.07 6.63 -9.04
CA LEU A 198 -11.72 7.21 -8.93
C LEU A 198 -10.66 6.32 -9.59
N VAL A 199 -10.71 4.99 -9.40
CA VAL A 199 -9.78 4.06 -10.05
C VAL A 199 -10.01 4.01 -11.55
N GLY A 200 -11.27 3.99 -12.01
CA GLY A 200 -11.62 4.05 -13.43
C GLY A 200 -11.11 5.33 -14.09
N LEU A 201 -11.36 6.47 -13.45
CA LEU A 201 -10.91 7.78 -13.93
C LEU A 201 -9.39 7.85 -14.08
N GLN A 202 -8.65 7.51 -13.02
CA GLN A 202 -7.19 7.60 -13.04
C GLN A 202 -6.56 6.70 -14.11
N LEU A 203 -7.05 5.46 -14.28
CA LEU A 203 -6.53 4.53 -15.30
C LEU A 203 -6.91 4.99 -16.72
N ALA A 204 -8.12 5.51 -16.92
CA ALA A 204 -8.57 6.03 -18.21
C ALA A 204 -7.74 7.26 -18.63
N VAL A 205 -7.53 8.21 -17.72
CA VAL A 205 -6.72 9.41 -17.99
C VAL A 205 -5.26 9.04 -18.24
N LEU A 206 -4.70 8.12 -17.44
CA LEU A 206 -3.34 7.63 -17.65
C LEU A 206 -3.18 6.92 -19.00
N GLY A 207 -4.15 6.10 -19.38
CA GLY A 207 -4.17 5.44 -20.70
C GLY A 207 -4.24 6.46 -21.85
N LEU A 208 -5.13 7.45 -21.73
CA LEU A 208 -5.26 8.55 -22.72
C LEU A 208 -3.94 9.33 -22.83
N PHE A 209 -3.36 9.72 -21.69
CA PHE A 209 -2.08 10.43 -21.65
C PHE A 209 -0.96 9.65 -22.35
N GLY A 210 -0.82 8.34 -22.04
CA GLY A 210 0.20 7.51 -22.66
C GLY A 210 0.00 7.36 -24.18
N VAL A 211 -1.25 7.16 -24.66
CA VAL A 211 -1.55 7.12 -26.09
C VAL A 211 -1.18 8.44 -26.77
N MET A 212 -1.57 9.57 -26.19
CA MET A 212 -1.24 10.89 -26.74
C MET A 212 0.27 11.15 -26.75
N ALA A 213 1.00 10.70 -25.71
CA ALA A 213 2.46 10.81 -25.66
C ALA A 213 3.12 10.01 -26.80
N ILE A 214 2.68 8.77 -27.04
CA ILE A 214 3.18 7.94 -28.15
C ILE A 214 2.87 8.58 -29.50
N VAL A 215 1.62 9.00 -29.74
CA VAL A 215 1.22 9.61 -31.03
C VAL A 215 2.03 10.87 -31.31
N LYS A 216 2.22 11.71 -30.29
CA LYS A 216 3.04 12.94 -30.47
C LYS A 216 4.53 12.63 -30.65
N SER A 217 5.07 11.60 -30.01
CA SER A 217 6.48 11.23 -30.18
C SER A 217 6.81 10.74 -31.60
N THR A 218 5.86 10.12 -32.28
CA THR A 218 6.05 9.63 -33.68
C THR A 218 5.88 10.72 -34.73
N GLY A 219 5.22 11.83 -34.39
CA GLY A 219 4.99 12.95 -35.30
C GLY A 219 5.94 14.12 -35.05
N HIS A 220 5.60 14.97 -34.11
CA HIS A 220 6.38 16.14 -33.70
C HIS A 220 6.67 16.02 -32.19
N GLY A 221 7.61 15.15 -31.84
CA GLY A 221 8.04 14.95 -30.46
C GLY A 221 8.62 16.21 -29.82
N ALA A 222 8.69 16.25 -28.50
CA ALA A 222 9.44 17.27 -27.79
C ALA A 222 10.93 17.23 -28.18
N ALA A 223 11.63 18.34 -27.98
CA ALA A 223 13.07 18.35 -28.13
C ALA A 223 13.68 17.28 -27.21
N GLY A 224 14.31 16.26 -27.80
CA GLY A 224 14.83 15.12 -27.05
C GLY A 224 13.97 13.85 -27.07
N SER A 225 12.85 13.83 -27.83
CA SER A 225 12.05 12.60 -28.04
C SER A 225 12.90 11.45 -28.56
N LEU A 226 12.57 10.24 -28.16
CA LEU A 226 13.32 9.03 -28.45
C LEU A 226 12.44 7.99 -29.14
N HIS A 227 13.05 7.18 -30.01
CA HIS A 227 12.39 6.00 -30.55
C HIS A 227 12.52 4.83 -29.58
N PHE A 228 11.45 4.03 -29.47
CA PHE A 228 11.47 2.82 -28.64
C PHE A 228 12.64 1.89 -29.02
N SER A 229 13.31 1.37 -28.02
CA SER A 229 14.35 0.35 -28.17
C SER A 229 14.17 -0.77 -27.13
N TRP A 230 14.28 -2.01 -27.59
CA TRP A 230 14.26 -3.18 -26.70
C TRP A 230 15.36 -3.14 -25.63
N SER A 231 16.45 -2.42 -25.90
CA SER A 231 17.52 -2.21 -24.91
C SER A 231 17.05 -1.49 -23.65
N TRP A 232 15.93 -0.75 -23.68
CA TRP A 232 15.35 -0.10 -22.51
C TRP A 232 14.83 -1.08 -21.46
N LEU A 233 14.53 -2.31 -21.88
CA LEU A 233 14.05 -3.39 -21.02
C LEU A 233 15.17 -4.29 -20.48
N ASP A 234 16.44 -3.95 -20.72
CA ASP A 234 17.59 -4.68 -20.20
C ASP A 234 18.09 -4.04 -18.89
N PRO A 235 17.84 -4.67 -17.72
CA PRO A 235 18.23 -4.11 -16.42
C PRO A 235 19.74 -4.20 -16.14
N PHE A 236 20.49 -5.05 -16.89
CA PHE A 236 21.92 -5.29 -16.67
C PHE A 236 22.82 -4.19 -17.24
N GLN A 237 22.26 -3.22 -17.95
CA GLN A 237 22.98 -2.08 -18.49
C GLN A 237 22.87 -0.83 -17.60
N ALA A 238 22.54 -0.98 -16.32
CA ALA A 238 22.65 0.12 -15.35
C ALA A 238 24.12 0.54 -15.18
N SER A 239 24.35 1.84 -14.95
CA SER A 239 25.72 2.42 -14.86
C SER A 239 26.55 1.86 -13.71
N SER A 240 25.91 1.45 -12.63
CA SER A 240 26.55 0.83 -11.46
C SER A 240 25.53 -0.04 -10.69
N PHE A 241 26.06 -0.92 -9.82
CA PHE A 241 25.21 -1.72 -8.92
C PHE A 241 24.43 -0.83 -7.93
N THR A 242 25.02 0.25 -7.45
CA THR A 242 24.35 1.23 -6.56
C THR A 242 23.20 1.93 -7.29
N SER A 243 23.40 2.38 -8.54
CA SER A 243 22.33 2.95 -9.37
C SER A 243 21.21 1.96 -9.63
N PHE A 244 21.56 0.70 -9.92
CA PHE A 244 20.59 -0.38 -10.07
C PHE A 244 19.74 -0.56 -8.81
N VAL A 245 20.35 -0.64 -7.62
CA VAL A 245 19.63 -0.80 -6.35
C VAL A 245 18.79 0.43 -6.02
N ALA A 246 19.27 1.64 -6.31
CA ALA A 246 18.50 2.87 -6.13
C ALA A 246 17.23 2.88 -7.01
N GLY A 247 17.36 2.59 -8.30
CA GLY A 247 16.21 2.47 -9.20
C GLY A 247 15.26 1.33 -8.82
N LEU A 248 15.82 0.20 -8.38
CA LEU A 248 15.03 -0.94 -7.91
C LEU A 248 14.23 -0.59 -6.64
N SER A 249 14.82 0.16 -5.71
CA SER A 249 14.16 0.64 -4.49
C SER A 249 12.95 1.52 -4.80
N LEU A 250 13.07 2.44 -5.76
CA LEU A 250 11.96 3.26 -6.25
C LEU A 250 10.87 2.40 -6.90
N SER A 251 11.28 1.38 -7.68
CA SER A 251 10.33 0.45 -8.29
C SER A 251 9.59 -0.40 -7.25
N LEU A 252 10.25 -0.86 -6.19
CA LEU A 252 9.59 -1.59 -5.10
C LEU A 252 8.53 -0.73 -4.41
N PHE A 253 8.81 0.55 -4.18
CA PHE A 253 7.82 1.50 -3.66
C PHE A 253 6.58 1.58 -4.55
N MET A 254 6.75 1.66 -5.88
CA MET A 254 5.63 1.75 -6.83
C MET A 254 4.67 0.55 -6.78
N TYR A 255 5.15 -0.61 -6.39
CA TYR A 255 4.32 -1.82 -6.26
C TYR A 255 3.84 -2.07 -4.83
N TRP A 256 4.11 -1.19 -3.87
CA TRP A 256 3.65 -1.38 -2.50
C TRP A 256 2.14 -1.09 -2.37
N GLY A 257 1.44 -1.88 -1.54
CA GLY A 257 0.03 -1.64 -1.19
C GLY A 257 -0.98 -2.61 -1.80
N TRP A 258 -0.58 -3.48 -2.75
CA TRP A 258 -1.46 -4.51 -3.30
C TRP A 258 -1.96 -5.50 -2.24
N ASP A 259 -1.23 -5.67 -1.16
CA ASP A 259 -1.55 -6.54 -0.03
C ASP A 259 -2.75 -6.04 0.81
N ALA A 260 -3.20 -4.82 0.59
CA ALA A 260 -4.48 -4.32 1.12
C ALA A 260 -5.67 -5.21 0.74
N CYS A 261 -5.61 -5.88 -0.43
CA CYS A 261 -6.58 -6.92 -0.80
C CYS A 261 -6.71 -8.01 0.25
N LEU A 262 -5.56 -8.43 0.84
CA LEU A 262 -5.50 -9.52 1.80
C LEU A 262 -5.82 -9.04 3.22
N SER A 263 -5.54 -7.78 3.52
CA SER A 263 -5.97 -7.17 4.80
C SER A 263 -7.49 -7.01 4.91
N ALA A 264 -8.21 -7.01 3.78
CA ALA A 264 -9.66 -6.99 3.70
C ALA A 264 -10.29 -8.39 3.57
N ASN A 265 -9.54 -9.47 3.83
CA ASN A 265 -9.98 -10.85 3.58
C ASN A 265 -11.23 -11.25 4.38
N GLU A 266 -11.32 -10.84 5.66
CA GLU A 266 -12.48 -11.12 6.52
C GLU A 266 -13.76 -10.37 6.09
N GLU A 267 -13.61 -9.33 5.28
CA GLU A 267 -14.71 -8.55 4.70
C GLU A 267 -15.01 -8.99 3.25
N THR A 268 -14.26 -9.96 2.72
CA THR A 268 -14.36 -10.42 1.33
C THR A 268 -15.04 -11.76 1.22
N GLY A 269 -16.07 -11.86 0.37
CA GLY A 269 -16.72 -13.14 0.06
C GLY A 269 -15.71 -14.13 -0.53
N GLY A 270 -15.71 -15.37 0.01
CA GLY A 270 -14.70 -16.37 -0.31
C GLY A 270 -13.29 -15.96 0.17
N SER A 271 -13.18 -15.60 1.44
CA SER A 271 -12.00 -15.04 2.13
C SER A 271 -10.69 -15.78 1.88
N GLU A 272 -10.74 -17.10 1.67
CA GLU A 272 -9.55 -17.91 1.39
C GLU A 272 -8.95 -17.68 0.00
N LYS A 273 -9.77 -17.48 -1.03
CA LYS A 273 -9.34 -17.51 -2.44
C LYS A 273 -9.43 -16.15 -3.12
N THR A 274 -10.50 -15.40 -2.83
CA THR A 274 -10.82 -14.15 -3.52
C THR A 274 -9.76 -13.07 -3.31
N PRO A 275 -9.25 -12.79 -2.09
CA PRO A 275 -8.23 -11.75 -1.88
C PRO A 275 -6.93 -12.02 -2.64
N GLY A 276 -6.47 -13.28 -2.63
CA GLY A 276 -5.27 -13.65 -3.37
C GLY A 276 -5.41 -13.53 -4.89
N ARG A 277 -6.61 -13.79 -5.45
CA ARG A 277 -6.89 -13.55 -6.88
C ARG A 277 -6.96 -12.07 -7.20
N ALA A 278 -7.57 -11.29 -6.32
CA ALA A 278 -7.66 -9.84 -6.44
C ALA A 278 -6.27 -9.19 -6.45
N ALA A 279 -5.38 -9.61 -5.56
CA ALA A 279 -4.00 -9.15 -5.52
C ALA A 279 -3.24 -9.45 -6.82
N MET A 280 -3.39 -10.67 -7.37
CA MET A 280 -2.78 -11.01 -8.67
C MET A 280 -3.31 -10.13 -9.80
N LEU A 281 -4.63 -9.87 -9.83
CA LEU A 281 -5.24 -8.98 -10.83
C LEU A 281 -4.74 -7.54 -10.69
N ALA A 282 -4.67 -7.02 -9.45
CA ALA A 282 -4.12 -5.70 -9.18
C ALA A 282 -2.67 -5.59 -9.68
N MET A 283 -1.82 -6.57 -9.37
CA MET A 283 -0.42 -6.59 -9.83
C MET A 283 -0.29 -6.61 -11.35
N ALA A 284 -1.16 -7.34 -12.06
CA ALA A 284 -1.17 -7.36 -13.53
C ALA A 284 -1.57 -6.00 -14.12
N VAL A 285 -2.58 -5.33 -13.56
CA VAL A 285 -2.99 -3.97 -13.97
C VAL A 285 -1.87 -2.97 -13.72
N LEU A 286 -1.20 -3.06 -12.58
CA LEU A 286 -0.12 -2.15 -12.19
C LEU A 286 1.09 -2.28 -13.12
N VAL A 287 1.61 -3.48 -13.36
CA VAL A 287 2.78 -3.65 -14.23
C VAL A 287 2.47 -3.19 -15.66
N GLY A 288 1.26 -3.51 -16.17
CA GLY A 288 0.84 -3.06 -17.50
C GLY A 288 0.78 -1.54 -17.60
N SER A 289 0.14 -0.87 -16.64
CA SER A 289 0.01 0.60 -16.62
C SER A 289 1.37 1.29 -16.45
N TYR A 290 2.24 0.77 -15.60
CA TYR A 290 3.56 1.34 -15.36
C TYR A 290 4.47 1.24 -16.57
N LEU A 291 4.57 0.05 -17.17
CA LEU A 291 5.40 -0.13 -18.36
C LEU A 291 4.89 0.68 -19.55
N PHE A 292 3.58 0.66 -19.78
CA PHE A 292 2.97 1.44 -20.85
C PHE A 292 3.28 2.93 -20.70
N THR A 293 3.07 3.48 -19.51
CA THR A 293 3.31 4.91 -19.25
C THR A 293 4.81 5.24 -19.28
N ALA A 294 5.67 4.42 -18.67
CA ALA A 294 7.11 4.62 -18.66
C ALA A 294 7.68 4.71 -20.09
N VAL A 295 7.31 3.75 -20.95
CA VAL A 295 7.73 3.75 -22.35
C VAL A 295 7.18 4.96 -23.09
N ALA A 296 5.89 5.27 -22.95
CA ALA A 296 5.23 6.40 -23.61
C ALA A 296 5.88 7.74 -23.26
N VAL A 297 6.11 7.96 -21.98
CA VAL A 297 6.72 9.21 -21.47
C VAL A 297 8.19 9.32 -21.87
N GLN A 298 8.95 8.23 -21.84
CA GLN A 298 10.34 8.20 -22.26
C GLN A 298 10.49 8.43 -23.77
N MET A 299 9.57 7.90 -24.59
CA MET A 299 9.54 8.19 -26.03
C MET A 299 9.29 9.67 -26.30
N TYR A 300 8.34 10.29 -25.57
CA TYR A 300 7.95 11.67 -25.81
C TYR A 300 8.97 12.69 -25.28
N ALA A 301 9.37 12.57 -24.01
CA ALA A 301 10.16 13.56 -23.29
C ALA A 301 11.67 13.29 -23.29
N GLY A 302 12.08 12.04 -23.58
CA GLY A 302 13.47 11.59 -23.45
C GLY A 302 14.00 11.65 -22.02
N ILE A 303 15.31 11.52 -21.87
CA ILE A 303 15.99 11.50 -20.55
C ILE A 303 16.82 12.79 -20.30
N GLY A 304 16.63 13.84 -21.09
CA GLY A 304 17.37 15.10 -20.97
C GLY A 304 17.25 15.73 -19.58
N SER A 305 18.26 16.51 -19.19
CA SER A 305 18.33 17.23 -17.90
C SER A 305 17.74 18.66 -17.94
N THR A 306 17.11 19.04 -19.03
CA THR A 306 16.54 20.39 -19.23
C THR A 306 15.14 20.32 -19.84
N GLY A 307 14.36 21.36 -19.70
CA GLY A 307 13.01 21.48 -20.24
C GLY A 307 12.10 20.35 -19.77
N THR A 308 11.42 19.69 -20.70
CA THR A 308 10.48 18.57 -20.44
C THR A 308 11.18 17.21 -20.27
N GLY A 309 12.51 17.15 -20.37
CA GLY A 309 13.27 15.91 -20.21
C GLY A 309 13.08 15.29 -18.83
N LEU A 310 12.95 13.96 -18.78
CA LEU A 310 12.66 13.24 -17.53
C LEU A 310 13.78 13.33 -16.49
N GLY A 311 15.02 13.58 -16.93
CA GLY A 311 16.18 13.77 -16.05
C GLY A 311 16.36 15.19 -15.54
N ASN A 312 15.41 16.12 -15.79
CA ASN A 312 15.48 17.48 -15.29
C ASN A 312 15.27 17.52 -13.77
N PRO A 313 16.30 17.93 -12.96
CA PRO A 313 16.19 17.92 -11.50
C PRO A 313 15.06 18.81 -10.95
N GLU A 314 14.73 19.90 -11.65
CA GLU A 314 13.70 20.86 -11.21
C GLU A 314 12.28 20.28 -11.31
N THR A 315 12.08 19.28 -12.18
CA THR A 315 10.76 18.71 -12.50
C THR A 315 10.64 17.22 -12.22
N SER A 316 11.73 16.59 -11.79
CA SER A 316 11.83 15.14 -11.61
C SER A 316 10.84 14.55 -10.58
N SER A 317 10.42 15.35 -9.59
CA SER A 317 9.42 14.95 -8.60
C SER A 317 7.98 15.12 -9.08
N ASN A 318 7.77 15.77 -10.25
CA ASN A 318 6.47 16.27 -10.72
C ASN A 318 6.27 16.11 -12.23
N VAL A 319 6.87 15.04 -12.80
CA VAL A 319 6.95 14.83 -14.25
C VAL A 319 5.59 14.91 -14.94
N LEU A 320 4.53 14.33 -14.37
CA LEU A 320 3.22 14.33 -15.00
C LEU A 320 2.60 15.74 -15.05
N ALA A 321 2.85 16.59 -14.04
CA ALA A 321 2.39 17.97 -14.06
C ALA A 321 3.04 18.77 -15.20
N VAL A 322 4.35 18.62 -15.37
CA VAL A 322 5.11 19.30 -16.43
C VAL A 322 4.71 18.83 -17.82
N LEU A 323 4.42 17.54 -17.99
CA LEU A 323 4.05 16.96 -19.28
C LEU A 323 2.57 17.10 -19.62
N ALA A 324 1.71 17.50 -18.68
CA ALA A 324 0.26 17.61 -18.88
C ALA A 324 -0.09 18.51 -20.07
N GLY A 325 0.38 19.74 -20.09
CA GLY A 325 0.16 20.71 -21.17
C GLY A 325 0.81 20.30 -22.50
N PRO A 326 2.11 20.01 -22.54
CA PRO A 326 2.80 19.58 -23.76
C PRO A 326 2.21 18.33 -24.41
N VAL A 327 1.81 17.32 -23.64
CA VAL A 327 1.25 16.07 -24.17
C VAL A 327 -0.24 16.20 -24.50
N MET A 328 -1.06 16.74 -23.58
CA MET A 328 -2.52 16.72 -23.72
C MET A 328 -3.10 18.05 -24.21
N GLY A 329 -2.31 19.12 -24.23
CA GLY A 329 -2.79 20.51 -24.44
C GLY A 329 -3.42 21.10 -23.18
N ALA A 330 -3.57 22.43 -23.15
CA ALA A 330 -4.00 23.14 -21.94
C ALA A 330 -5.35 22.66 -21.38
N GLY A 331 -6.35 22.37 -22.23
CA GLY A 331 -7.67 21.96 -21.78
C GLY A 331 -7.72 20.56 -21.18
N LEU A 332 -7.12 19.57 -21.86
CA LEU A 332 -7.11 18.19 -21.39
C LEU A 332 -6.04 17.91 -20.33
N GLY A 333 -4.98 18.74 -20.26
CA GLY A 333 -3.94 18.63 -19.26
C GLY A 333 -4.46 18.69 -17.82
N VAL A 334 -5.54 19.45 -17.59
CA VAL A 334 -6.23 19.54 -16.29
C VAL A 334 -6.72 18.16 -15.81
N LEU A 335 -7.12 17.28 -16.75
CA LEU A 335 -7.55 15.91 -16.38
C LEU A 335 -6.43 15.12 -15.70
N LEU A 336 -5.18 15.40 -16.04
CA LEU A 336 -4.05 14.72 -15.40
C LEU A 336 -3.89 15.15 -13.94
N PHE A 337 -4.09 16.44 -13.62
CA PHE A 337 -4.10 16.92 -12.23
C PHE A 337 -5.25 16.28 -11.44
N VAL A 338 -6.44 16.22 -12.06
CA VAL A 338 -7.59 15.52 -11.47
C VAL A 338 -7.27 14.02 -11.25
N ALA A 339 -6.59 13.36 -12.18
CA ALA A 339 -6.23 11.94 -12.06
C ALA A 339 -5.20 11.69 -10.93
N VAL A 340 -4.20 12.56 -10.76
CA VAL A 340 -3.25 12.44 -9.63
C VAL A 340 -3.95 12.69 -8.30
N LEU A 341 -4.78 13.73 -8.22
CA LEU A 341 -5.55 14.04 -7.02
C LEU A 341 -6.53 12.90 -6.68
N ALA A 342 -7.21 12.33 -7.69
CA ALA A 342 -8.09 11.19 -7.52
C ALA A 342 -7.32 9.96 -7.05
N SER A 343 -6.13 9.69 -7.63
CA SER A 343 -5.25 8.60 -7.26
C SER A 343 -4.81 8.70 -5.80
N ALA A 344 -4.27 9.86 -5.41
CA ALA A 344 -3.82 10.09 -4.04
C ALA A 344 -4.99 10.07 -3.03
N SER A 345 -6.14 10.67 -3.36
CA SER A 345 -7.32 10.68 -2.49
C SER A 345 -7.94 9.30 -2.30
N ALA A 346 -8.02 8.50 -3.37
CA ALA A 346 -8.51 7.13 -3.31
C ALA A 346 -7.59 6.27 -2.44
N SER A 347 -6.28 6.40 -2.61
CA SER A 347 -5.28 5.68 -1.82
C SER A 347 -5.26 6.15 -0.36
N LEU A 348 -5.36 7.43 -0.08
CA LEU A 348 -5.49 7.94 1.30
C LEU A 348 -6.59 7.20 2.07
N GLN A 349 -7.69 6.86 1.42
CA GLN A 349 -8.78 6.14 2.05
C GLN A 349 -8.49 4.64 2.20
N THR A 350 -8.06 3.97 1.12
CA THR A 350 -7.86 2.51 1.14
C THR A 350 -6.63 2.07 1.94
N THR A 351 -5.62 2.94 2.06
CA THR A 351 -4.41 2.68 2.85
C THR A 351 -4.70 2.60 4.37
N PHE A 352 -5.83 3.12 4.87
CA PHE A 352 -6.26 2.87 6.25
C PHE A 352 -6.67 1.41 6.50
N ILE A 353 -6.96 0.61 5.46
CA ILE A 353 -7.39 -0.79 5.61
C ILE A 353 -6.27 -1.62 6.24
N PRO A 354 -5.06 -1.76 5.65
CA PRO A 354 -4.01 -2.60 6.22
C PRO A 354 -3.60 -2.19 7.64
N VAL A 355 -3.41 -0.90 7.91
CA VAL A 355 -3.00 -0.46 9.26
C VAL A 355 -4.06 -0.74 10.31
N SER A 356 -5.32 -0.46 10.02
CA SER A 356 -6.39 -0.61 11.01
C SER A 356 -6.71 -2.08 11.32
N ARG A 357 -6.66 -2.96 10.31
CA ARG A 357 -6.89 -4.40 10.49
C ARG A 357 -5.70 -5.07 11.17
N THR A 358 -4.47 -4.67 10.85
CA THR A 358 -3.27 -5.15 11.56
C THR A 358 -3.30 -4.75 13.04
N VAL A 359 -3.59 -3.49 13.37
CA VAL A 359 -3.71 -3.02 14.76
C VAL A 359 -4.84 -3.74 15.49
N LEU A 360 -5.99 -3.95 14.84
CA LEU A 360 -7.09 -4.73 15.40
C LEU A 360 -6.64 -6.17 15.70
N ALA A 361 -6.03 -6.85 14.74
CA ALA A 361 -5.55 -8.23 14.90
C ALA A 361 -4.50 -8.32 16.02
N MET A 362 -3.52 -7.42 16.05
CA MET A 362 -2.53 -7.34 17.12
C MET A 362 -3.19 -7.20 18.50
N SER A 363 -4.27 -6.42 18.61
CA SER A 363 -4.99 -6.25 19.88
C SER A 363 -5.86 -7.46 20.22
N VAL A 364 -6.54 -8.05 19.24
CA VAL A 364 -7.36 -9.27 19.46
C VAL A 364 -6.48 -10.42 19.96
N TYR A 365 -5.25 -10.51 19.45
CA TYR A 365 -4.24 -11.47 19.91
C TYR A 365 -3.39 -10.97 21.08
N GLU A 366 -3.83 -9.94 21.80
CA GLU A 366 -3.19 -9.39 23.00
C GLU A 366 -1.75 -8.86 22.80
N ALA A 367 -1.34 -8.61 21.54
CA ALA A 367 -0.02 -8.02 21.22
C ALA A 367 0.00 -6.49 21.44
N LEU A 368 -1.16 -5.83 21.45
CA LEU A 368 -1.40 -4.41 21.73
C LEU A 368 -2.51 -4.24 22.77
N PRO A 369 -2.68 -3.04 23.35
CA PRO A 369 -3.72 -2.79 24.35
C PRO A 369 -5.12 -3.16 23.87
N ALA A 370 -5.94 -3.77 24.74
CA ALA A 370 -7.31 -4.18 24.45
C ALA A 370 -8.23 -3.03 24.01
N SER A 371 -7.85 -1.77 24.23
CA SER A 371 -8.60 -0.61 23.74
C SER A 371 -8.80 -0.57 22.22
N PHE A 372 -7.94 -1.26 21.45
CA PHE A 372 -8.02 -1.34 19.98
C PHE A 372 -8.85 -2.52 19.47
N THR A 373 -9.35 -3.41 20.35
CA THR A 373 -10.24 -4.52 19.93
C THR A 373 -11.65 -4.05 19.59
N THR A 374 -12.01 -2.81 19.94
CA THR A 374 -13.36 -2.29 19.71
C THR A 374 -13.62 -2.00 18.25
N VAL A 375 -14.61 -2.70 17.70
CA VAL A 375 -15.18 -2.45 16.37
C VAL A 375 -16.48 -1.65 16.55
N ASN A 376 -16.68 -0.62 15.74
CA ASN A 376 -17.88 0.21 15.80
C ASN A 376 -19.08 -0.60 15.33
N GLU A 377 -20.14 -0.64 16.13
CA GLU A 377 -21.35 -1.46 15.84
C GLU A 377 -22.08 -1.01 14.58
N ARG A 378 -22.12 0.31 14.30
CA ARG A 378 -22.83 0.88 13.16
C ARG A 378 -22.06 0.69 11.85
N TYR A 379 -20.74 0.91 11.88
CA TYR A 379 -19.91 0.95 10.66
C TYR A 379 -19.08 -0.31 10.47
N ARG A 380 -19.05 -1.22 11.44
CA ARG A 380 -18.25 -2.46 11.43
C ARG A 380 -16.76 -2.20 11.13
N THR A 381 -16.23 -1.09 11.64
CA THR A 381 -14.83 -0.65 11.44
C THR A 381 -14.09 -0.54 12.77
N PRO A 382 -12.76 -0.80 12.81
CA PRO A 382 -11.93 -0.61 13.98
C PRO A 382 -11.61 0.88 14.21
N GLY A 383 -12.61 1.64 14.65
CA GLY A 383 -12.60 3.10 14.67
C GLY A 383 -11.42 3.69 15.45
N ARG A 384 -11.06 3.11 16.62
CA ARG A 384 -9.91 3.59 17.41
C ARG A 384 -8.59 3.41 16.67
N ALA A 385 -8.40 2.29 15.98
CA ALA A 385 -7.20 2.04 15.18
C ALA A 385 -7.10 3.05 14.02
N ILE A 386 -8.21 3.33 13.33
CA ILE A 386 -8.27 4.31 12.23
C ILE A 386 -7.91 5.71 12.73
N VAL A 387 -8.53 6.17 13.82
CA VAL A 387 -8.25 7.51 14.39
C VAL A 387 -6.80 7.63 14.84
N THR A 388 -6.28 6.61 15.53
CA THR A 388 -4.88 6.60 15.97
C THR A 388 -3.91 6.63 14.80
N ALA A 389 -4.19 5.88 13.72
CA ALA A 389 -3.40 5.93 12.50
C ALA A 389 -3.44 7.33 11.85
N GLY A 390 -4.62 7.96 11.77
CA GLY A 390 -4.77 9.32 11.25
C GLY A 390 -4.00 10.36 12.06
N VAL A 391 -4.10 10.33 13.39
CA VAL A 391 -3.33 11.21 14.28
C VAL A 391 -1.82 10.95 14.15
N GLY A 392 -1.41 9.67 14.12
CA GLY A 392 0.00 9.29 13.91
C GLY A 392 0.54 9.80 12.56
N THR A 393 -0.26 9.70 11.50
CA THR A 393 0.09 10.22 10.16
C THR A 393 0.26 11.73 10.18
N GLY A 394 -0.68 12.47 10.77
CA GLY A 394 -0.60 13.92 10.87
C GLY A 394 0.60 14.39 11.69
N ALA A 395 0.87 13.72 12.82
CA ALA A 395 2.05 14.00 13.64
C ALA A 395 3.34 13.72 12.89
N PHE A 396 3.45 12.54 12.24
CA PHE A 396 4.61 12.17 11.44
C PHE A 396 4.85 13.18 10.31
N TYR A 397 3.81 13.52 9.53
CA TYR A 397 3.93 14.51 8.46
C TYR A 397 4.43 15.87 8.98
N THR A 398 3.87 16.37 10.08
CA THR A 398 4.26 17.64 10.67
C THR A 398 5.72 17.63 11.13
N VAL A 399 6.14 16.57 11.85
CA VAL A 399 7.53 16.42 12.29
C VAL A 399 8.48 16.36 11.10
N MET A 400 8.18 15.54 10.10
CA MET A 400 9.03 15.41 8.91
C MET A 400 9.16 16.72 8.14
N THR A 401 8.08 17.47 8.01
CA THR A 401 8.10 18.81 7.37
C THR A 401 8.97 19.80 8.16
N LEU A 402 9.13 19.65 9.48
CA LEU A 402 10.01 20.48 10.29
C LEU A 402 11.48 20.09 10.18
N VAL A 403 11.76 18.80 9.98
CA VAL A 403 13.11 18.22 10.01
C VAL A 403 13.77 18.19 8.62
N SER A 404 13.01 17.90 7.57
CA SER A 404 13.54 17.76 6.21
C SER A 404 12.96 18.81 5.26
N SER A 405 13.80 19.35 4.38
CA SER A 405 13.37 20.17 3.22
C SER A 405 12.90 19.33 2.04
N HIS A 406 13.24 18.02 2.02
CA HIS A 406 12.93 17.07 0.94
C HIS A 406 12.11 15.89 1.46
N VAL A 407 11.04 16.19 2.23
CA VAL A 407 10.23 15.22 2.97
C VAL A 407 9.79 14.03 2.11
N LEU A 408 9.30 14.30 0.90
CA LEU A 408 8.76 13.26 0.02
C LEU A 408 9.86 12.26 -0.41
N ALA A 409 11.00 12.76 -0.87
CA ALA A 409 12.11 11.91 -1.34
C ALA A 409 12.69 11.08 -0.19
N ASP A 410 12.96 11.71 0.97
CA ASP A 410 13.55 11.05 2.12
C ASP A 410 12.62 9.98 2.70
N THR A 411 11.32 10.26 2.76
CA THR A 411 10.34 9.33 3.30
C THR A 411 10.03 8.17 2.34
N ILE A 412 10.04 8.39 1.01
CA ILE A 412 9.93 7.31 0.02
C ILE A 412 11.13 6.36 0.14
N ALA A 413 12.34 6.92 0.28
CA ALA A 413 13.53 6.11 0.45
C ALA A 413 13.48 5.30 1.77
N ALA A 414 13.17 5.95 2.90
CA ALA A 414 13.01 5.28 4.19
C ALA A 414 11.91 4.19 4.19
N LEU A 415 10.82 4.43 3.45
CA LEU A 415 9.73 3.48 3.28
C LEU A 415 10.20 2.17 2.64
N THR A 416 11.15 2.22 1.69
CA THR A 416 11.70 1.01 1.06
C THR A 416 12.30 0.04 2.07
N LEU A 417 12.94 0.55 3.14
CA LEU A 417 13.41 -0.30 4.23
C LEU A 417 12.26 -1.05 4.92
N MET A 418 11.16 -0.36 5.21
CA MET A 418 10.00 -1.00 5.83
C MET A 418 9.39 -2.06 4.92
N ILE A 419 9.22 -1.75 3.63
CA ILE A 419 8.69 -2.66 2.61
C ILE A 419 9.55 -3.92 2.54
N CYS A 420 10.85 -3.77 2.33
CA CYS A 420 11.78 -4.89 2.24
C CYS A 420 11.79 -5.72 3.52
N PHE A 421 11.70 -5.08 4.69
CA PHE A 421 11.69 -5.76 5.98
C PHE A 421 10.47 -6.67 6.15
N TYR A 422 9.24 -6.13 6.10
CA TYR A 422 8.08 -6.96 6.44
C TYR A 422 7.65 -7.91 5.32
N TYR A 423 7.88 -7.55 4.04
CA TYR A 423 7.59 -8.46 2.93
C TYR A 423 8.57 -9.64 2.88
N SER A 424 9.87 -9.42 3.13
CA SER A 424 10.83 -10.53 3.19
C SER A 424 10.51 -11.49 4.33
N LEU A 425 10.19 -10.98 5.53
CA LEU A 425 9.77 -11.80 6.66
C LEU A 425 8.51 -12.62 6.35
N THR A 426 7.52 -12.02 5.68
CA THR A 426 6.29 -12.72 5.30
C THR A 426 6.57 -13.80 4.25
N ALA A 427 7.45 -13.53 3.30
CA ALA A 427 7.87 -14.51 2.29
C ALA A 427 8.60 -15.70 2.93
N PHE A 428 9.51 -15.44 3.86
CA PHE A 428 10.19 -16.49 4.64
C PHE A 428 9.22 -17.28 5.53
N ALA A 429 8.22 -16.58 6.11
CA ALA A 429 7.17 -17.22 6.90
C ALA A 429 6.36 -18.21 6.05
N CYS A 430 6.06 -17.90 4.78
CA CYS A 430 5.41 -18.81 3.86
C CYS A 430 6.23 -20.09 3.66
N ALA A 431 7.48 -19.94 3.27
CA ALA A 431 8.37 -21.09 3.02
C ALA A 431 8.54 -21.96 4.27
N TRP A 432 8.67 -21.35 5.44
CA TRP A 432 8.81 -22.07 6.71
C TRP A 432 7.51 -22.74 7.16
N TYR A 433 6.37 -22.08 7.02
CA TYR A 433 5.07 -22.63 7.41
C TYR A 433 4.74 -23.88 6.62
N PHE A 434 4.95 -23.84 5.28
CA PHE A 434 4.64 -24.95 4.37
C PHE A 434 5.80 -25.94 4.14
N ARG A 435 6.90 -25.89 4.90
CA ARG A 435 8.09 -26.73 4.69
C ARG A 435 7.81 -28.25 4.67
N ARG A 436 6.70 -28.68 5.26
CA ARG A 436 6.29 -30.09 5.25
C ARG A 436 5.49 -30.48 4.01
N ASP A 437 4.87 -29.49 3.33
CA ASP A 437 4.00 -29.70 2.17
C ASP A 437 4.78 -29.77 0.85
N LEU A 438 6.09 -29.48 0.87
CA LEU A 438 6.94 -29.36 -0.32
C LEU A 438 7.06 -30.68 -1.11
N ARG A 439 6.80 -31.80 -0.46
CA ARG A 439 6.86 -33.13 -1.07
C ARG A 439 5.57 -33.53 -1.78
N ASN A 440 4.49 -32.78 -1.64
CA ASN A 440 3.18 -33.13 -2.16
C ASN A 440 3.10 -32.93 -3.69
N SER A 441 3.68 -31.85 -4.22
CA SER A 441 3.75 -31.61 -5.66
C SER A 441 4.83 -30.57 -6.01
N VAL A 442 5.31 -30.60 -7.26
CA VAL A 442 6.24 -29.58 -7.81
C VAL A 442 5.61 -28.19 -7.75
N ARG A 443 4.32 -28.09 -8.03
CA ARG A 443 3.58 -26.84 -7.96
C ARG A 443 3.59 -26.26 -6.54
N ASP A 444 3.36 -27.08 -5.53
CA ASP A 444 3.39 -26.66 -4.13
C ASP A 444 4.80 -26.23 -3.71
N ALA A 445 5.82 -26.97 -4.13
CA ALA A 445 7.21 -26.59 -3.90
C ALA A 445 7.54 -25.20 -4.51
N LEU A 446 7.11 -24.94 -5.75
CA LEU A 446 7.33 -23.66 -6.41
C LEU A 446 6.57 -22.53 -5.72
N LEU A 447 5.27 -22.67 -5.52
CA LEU A 447 4.40 -21.56 -5.04
C LEU A 447 4.55 -21.28 -3.54
N LYS A 448 4.84 -22.31 -2.72
CA LYS A 448 4.90 -22.20 -1.26
C LYS A 448 6.33 -22.04 -0.72
N CYS A 449 7.36 -22.34 -1.55
CA CYS A 449 8.75 -22.27 -1.09
C CYS A 449 9.66 -21.51 -2.06
N VAL A 450 9.85 -21.98 -3.30
CA VAL A 450 10.87 -21.43 -4.21
C VAL A 450 10.59 -19.96 -4.53
N PHE A 451 9.38 -19.63 -4.98
CA PHE A 451 8.99 -18.26 -5.29
C PHE A 451 9.03 -17.35 -4.05
N PRO A 452 8.43 -17.71 -2.90
CA PRO A 452 8.59 -16.97 -1.66
C PRO A 452 10.04 -16.74 -1.25
N LEU A 453 10.89 -17.77 -1.31
CA LEU A 453 12.30 -17.64 -0.94
C LEU A 453 13.06 -16.71 -1.89
N LEU A 454 12.88 -16.85 -3.20
CA LEU A 454 13.53 -15.97 -4.16
C LEU A 454 13.10 -14.51 -3.97
N GLY A 455 11.79 -14.25 -3.84
CA GLY A 455 11.29 -12.91 -3.55
C GLY A 455 11.81 -12.37 -2.22
N GLY A 456 11.73 -13.17 -1.16
CA GLY A 456 12.17 -12.79 0.18
C GLY A 456 13.67 -12.52 0.25
N LEU A 457 14.51 -13.35 -0.37
CA LEU A 457 15.97 -13.17 -0.43
C LEU A 457 16.34 -11.91 -1.22
N THR A 458 15.67 -11.67 -2.35
CA THR A 458 15.88 -10.44 -3.13
C THR A 458 15.55 -9.20 -2.29
N LEU A 459 14.40 -9.18 -1.61
CA LEU A 459 14.03 -8.04 -0.75
C LEU A 459 14.98 -7.90 0.46
N ALA A 460 15.41 -9.01 1.07
CA ALA A 460 16.37 -8.96 2.17
C ALA A 460 17.75 -8.44 1.73
N ALA A 461 18.19 -8.81 0.53
CA ALA A 461 19.45 -8.28 -0.03
C ALA A 461 19.34 -6.78 -0.30
N ILE A 462 18.22 -6.32 -0.87
CA ILE A 462 17.96 -4.88 -1.07
C ILE A 462 17.88 -4.16 0.28
N PHE A 463 17.21 -4.73 1.28
CA PHE A 463 17.17 -4.18 2.64
C PHE A 463 18.59 -3.95 3.20
N GLY A 464 19.45 -4.98 3.14
CA GLY A 464 20.82 -4.88 3.64
C GLY A 464 21.67 -3.84 2.87
N LYS A 465 21.58 -3.83 1.54
CA LYS A 465 22.29 -2.85 0.71
C LYS A 465 21.78 -1.42 0.96
N SER A 466 20.46 -1.24 1.05
CA SER A 466 19.84 0.06 1.32
C SER A 466 20.24 0.60 2.70
N LEU A 467 20.33 -0.25 3.73
CA LEU A 467 20.85 0.18 5.04
C LEU A 467 22.26 0.76 4.95
N VAL A 468 23.13 0.14 4.15
CA VAL A 468 24.50 0.62 3.96
C VAL A 468 24.52 1.92 3.16
N ASP A 469 23.80 1.96 2.04
CA ASP A 469 23.81 3.13 1.14
C ASP A 469 23.17 4.37 1.79
N MET A 470 22.07 4.18 2.50
CA MET A 470 21.34 5.27 3.17
C MET A 470 22.10 5.87 4.36
N ALA A 471 23.09 5.16 4.90
CA ALA A 471 23.98 5.71 5.94
C ALA A 471 24.92 6.79 5.40
N ASP A 472 25.19 6.79 4.09
CA ASP A 472 26.01 7.83 3.45
C ASP A 472 25.22 9.17 3.48
N PRO A 473 25.81 10.25 4.02
CA PRO A 473 25.22 11.59 4.00
C PRO A 473 24.84 12.11 2.63
N ALA A 474 25.50 11.66 1.56
CA ALA A 474 25.22 12.06 0.18
C ALA A 474 24.02 11.32 -0.44
N TYR A 475 23.47 10.31 0.23
CA TYR A 475 22.34 9.53 -0.28
C TYR A 475 21.02 10.33 -0.19
N GLY A 476 20.16 10.17 -1.20
CA GLY A 476 18.82 10.79 -1.24
C GLY A 476 18.92 12.31 -1.44
N SER A 477 18.41 13.07 -0.49
CA SER A 477 18.41 14.55 -0.52
C SER A 477 19.77 15.18 -0.17
N GLY A 478 20.79 14.39 0.20
CA GLY A 478 22.07 14.89 0.68
C GLY A 478 22.00 15.51 2.08
N SER A 479 20.88 15.33 2.80
CA SER A 479 20.74 15.80 4.18
C SER A 479 21.32 14.79 5.16
N SER A 480 21.95 15.28 6.25
CA SER A 480 22.55 14.43 7.27
C SER A 480 22.21 14.91 8.69
N VAL A 481 22.13 13.95 9.61
CA VAL A 481 21.95 14.17 11.04
C VAL A 481 23.14 13.54 11.76
N PHE A 482 23.93 14.35 12.45
CA PHE A 482 25.18 13.93 13.12
C PHE A 482 26.16 13.17 12.21
N GLY A 483 26.23 13.54 10.92
CA GLY A 483 27.14 12.89 9.96
C GLY A 483 26.65 11.57 9.38
N VAL A 484 25.39 11.19 9.64
CA VAL A 484 24.71 10.01 9.07
C VAL A 484 23.59 10.49 8.18
N GLY A 485 23.34 9.82 7.06
CA GLY A 485 22.26 10.17 6.13
C GLY A 485 20.89 10.24 6.81
N SER A 486 20.15 11.32 6.58
CA SER A 486 18.83 11.53 7.21
C SER A 486 17.85 10.40 6.90
N VAL A 487 17.89 9.83 5.71
CA VAL A 487 17.08 8.70 5.27
C VAL A 487 17.31 7.48 6.16
N PHE A 488 18.58 7.18 6.47
CA PHE A 488 18.92 6.09 7.39
C PHE A 488 18.37 6.35 8.80
N VAL A 489 18.57 7.58 9.31
CA VAL A 489 18.09 7.95 10.66
C VAL A 489 16.58 7.78 10.76
N VAL A 490 15.82 8.18 9.74
CA VAL A 490 14.37 7.99 9.71
C VAL A 490 14.02 6.50 9.61
N GLY A 491 14.54 5.78 8.64
CA GLY A 491 14.18 4.39 8.38
C GLY A 491 14.61 3.44 9.50
N ALA A 492 15.91 3.42 9.82
CA ALA A 492 16.45 2.58 10.90
C ALA A 492 15.96 3.03 12.27
N GLY A 493 15.78 4.34 12.49
CA GLY A 493 15.22 4.89 13.72
C GLY A 493 13.80 4.44 14.00
N LEU A 494 12.95 4.38 12.97
CA LEU A 494 11.57 3.87 13.09
C LEU A 494 11.54 2.37 13.39
N LEU A 495 12.47 1.57 12.84
CA LEU A 495 12.63 0.16 13.21
C LEU A 495 13.12 0.01 14.64
N ALA A 496 14.11 0.80 15.05
CA ALA A 496 14.63 0.80 16.43
C ALA A 496 13.56 1.23 17.43
N LEU A 497 12.74 2.23 17.09
CA LEU A 497 11.57 2.61 17.91
C LEU A 497 10.61 1.41 18.09
N GLY A 498 10.43 0.58 17.05
CA GLY A 498 9.67 -0.66 17.15
C GLY A 498 10.21 -1.61 18.21
N LEU A 499 11.54 -1.78 18.29
CA LEU A 499 12.15 -2.61 19.32
C LEU A 499 11.90 -2.06 20.73
N VAL A 500 11.95 -0.74 20.91
CA VAL A 500 11.65 -0.08 22.20
C VAL A 500 10.18 -0.28 22.58
N VAL A 501 9.25 -0.03 21.65
CA VAL A 501 7.81 -0.24 21.91
C VAL A 501 7.53 -1.71 22.18
N MET A 502 8.14 -2.63 21.44
CA MET A 502 8.04 -4.08 21.69
C MET A 502 8.51 -4.43 23.11
N ALA A 503 9.64 -3.88 23.57
CA ALA A 503 10.15 -4.13 24.92
C ALA A 503 9.15 -3.66 26.00
N VAL A 504 8.48 -2.53 25.79
CA VAL A 504 7.40 -2.06 26.66
C VAL A 504 6.21 -3.01 26.63
N MET A 505 5.81 -3.46 25.43
CA MET A 505 4.68 -4.38 25.26
C MET A 505 4.97 -5.78 25.84
N MET A 506 6.22 -6.25 25.79
CA MET A 506 6.61 -7.51 26.47
C MET A 506 6.31 -7.50 27.97
N ARG A 507 6.40 -6.34 28.62
CA ARG A 507 6.04 -6.20 30.04
C ARG A 507 4.52 -6.09 30.27
N ARG A 508 3.79 -5.49 29.31
CA ARG A 508 2.34 -5.25 29.43
C ARG A 508 1.48 -6.43 28.94
N SER A 509 1.99 -7.22 28.01
CA SER A 509 1.30 -8.33 27.34
C SER A 509 2.13 -9.61 27.38
N PRO A 510 2.53 -10.10 28.57
CA PRO A 510 3.47 -11.24 28.68
C PRO A 510 2.92 -12.54 28.09
N ALA A 511 1.61 -12.77 28.14
CA ALA A 511 0.98 -13.97 27.58
C ALA A 511 1.22 -14.10 26.08
N PHE A 512 1.03 -13.02 25.31
CA PHE A 512 1.32 -13.01 23.88
C PHE A 512 2.80 -13.33 23.60
N PHE A 513 3.72 -12.64 24.28
CA PHE A 513 5.16 -12.81 24.02
C PHE A 513 5.74 -14.14 24.52
N ARG A 514 5.03 -14.88 25.38
CA ARG A 514 5.33 -16.28 25.73
C ARG A 514 4.76 -17.28 24.70
N GLY A 515 3.96 -16.81 23.73
CA GLY A 515 3.34 -17.65 22.73
C GLY A 515 2.12 -18.42 23.22
N GLU A 516 1.42 -17.91 24.25
CA GLU A 516 0.24 -18.56 24.84
C GLU A 516 -1.06 -18.20 24.11
N VAL A 517 -1.11 -17.06 23.41
CA VAL A 517 -2.33 -16.53 22.78
C VAL A 517 -2.44 -16.88 21.31
N LEU A 518 -1.39 -16.65 20.53
CA LEU A 518 -1.33 -16.95 19.10
C LEU A 518 -0.22 -17.96 18.82
N THR A 519 -0.62 -19.18 18.51
CA THR A 519 0.26 -20.30 18.19
C THR A 519 0.06 -20.73 16.74
N ARG A 520 0.88 -21.68 16.27
CA ARG A 520 0.72 -22.27 14.94
C ARG A 520 -0.66 -22.89 14.74
N ASP A 521 -1.20 -23.51 15.79
CA ASP A 521 -2.44 -24.29 15.76
C ASP A 521 -3.69 -23.45 16.12
N THR A 522 -3.52 -22.18 16.50
CA THR A 522 -4.65 -21.30 16.76
C THR A 522 -5.47 -21.12 15.48
N PRO A 523 -6.78 -21.42 15.48
CA PRO A 523 -7.63 -21.27 14.29
C PRO A 523 -7.71 -19.81 13.84
N ALA A 524 -7.94 -19.55 12.55
CA ALA A 524 -8.23 -18.22 12.05
C ALA A 524 -9.58 -17.74 12.61
N LEU A 525 -9.66 -16.46 12.96
CA LEU A 525 -10.88 -15.82 13.46
C LEU A 525 -11.65 -15.22 12.28
N VAL A 526 -12.34 -16.06 11.51
CA VAL A 526 -13.10 -15.65 10.32
C VAL A 526 -14.59 -15.84 10.60
N ILE A 527 -15.41 -14.98 10.01
CA ILE A 527 -16.86 -15.18 9.97
C ILE A 527 -17.12 -16.33 8.98
N PRO A 528 -17.78 -17.43 9.35
CA PRO A 528 -18.18 -18.46 8.40
C PRO A 528 -19.07 -17.85 7.29
N ASP A 529 -18.88 -18.32 6.05
CA ASP A 529 -19.70 -17.91 4.90
C ASP A 529 -21.16 -18.33 5.08
#